data_3b00181c68acc9ae0bb440276ea48395
#
_entry.id   3b00181c68acc9ae0bb440276ea48395
#
_cell.length_a   1.000
_cell.length_b   1.000
_cell.length_c   1.000
_cell.angle_alpha   90.00
_cell.angle_beta   90.00
_cell.angle_gamma   90.00
#
_symmetry.space_group_name_H-M   'P 1'
#
loop_
_entity.id
_entity.type
_entity.pdbx_description
1 polymer ?
#
loop_
_entity_poly.entity_id
_entity_poly.type
_entity_poly.pdbx_seq_one_letter_code
_entity_poly.pdbx_strand_id
1 'polypeptide(L)'
;LAKLKEKCLKMEEDEFNYCFNKGNTSERSISTIIARLKNAVDLKEEFFKTDKDYVVWIENVISARKNVPIELAKIKEQLLKMKEGEFDYYVKDLSTNEYNGGISINRRLFRDLGLKGEFFKTQKDYNAWIEDVISARKFNNFSTNIDDILNKFEEKIKNIDTNYPEAKIKANELLISLRKNKDEAFSNPSLESLYDFADKSKQMIKSTISSLKRESGMEVFLSDLAEQILNTINTFLNNTLNSSASNRSGFFGFKSSYEKVIAQELEKNIDKELKDFKP
;
A
#
# COMPACT_ATOMS: atom_id res chain seq x y z
N LEU A 1 -25.65 -15.06 19.91
CA LEU A 1 -25.77 -14.00 18.90
C LEU A 1 -24.40 -13.48 18.44
N ALA A 2 -23.42 -13.22 19.36
CA ALA A 2 -22.10 -12.73 18.98
C ALA A 2 -21.37 -13.70 18.03
N LYS A 3 -21.31 -15.00 18.35
CA LYS A 3 -20.72 -16.04 17.46
C LYS A 3 -21.44 -16.16 16.12
N LEU A 4 -22.75 -15.97 16.09
CA LEU A 4 -23.53 -15.99 14.84
C LEU A 4 -23.23 -14.76 13.98
N LYS A 5 -23.14 -13.58 14.60
CA LYS A 5 -22.71 -12.37 13.91
C LYS A 5 -21.33 -12.56 13.28
N GLU A 6 -20.38 -13.11 14.03
CA GLU A 6 -19.03 -13.41 13.52
C GLU A 6 -19.08 -14.37 12.32
N LYS A 7 -19.88 -15.45 12.37
CA LYS A 7 -20.06 -16.36 11.23
C LYS A 7 -20.61 -15.61 10.00
N CYS A 8 -21.62 -14.76 10.19
CA CYS A 8 -22.17 -13.96 9.09
C CYS A 8 -21.16 -12.99 8.48
N LEU A 9 -20.31 -12.36 9.31
CA LEU A 9 -19.27 -11.44 8.82
C LEU A 9 -18.17 -12.15 8.01
N LYS A 10 -17.95 -13.45 8.25
CA LYS A 10 -16.98 -14.29 7.55
C LYS A 10 -17.51 -14.97 6.29
N MET A 11 -18.80 -14.90 5.98
CA MET A 11 -19.39 -15.46 4.76
C MET A 11 -18.73 -14.87 3.50
N GLU A 12 -18.69 -15.66 2.43
CA GLU A 12 -18.37 -15.14 1.10
C GLU A 12 -19.42 -14.10 0.65
N GLU A 13 -19.05 -13.23 -0.28
CA GLU A 13 -19.90 -12.11 -0.69
C GLU A 13 -21.26 -12.62 -1.24
N ASP A 14 -21.23 -13.65 -2.09
CA ASP A 14 -22.43 -14.21 -2.67
C ASP A 14 -23.32 -14.89 -1.62
N GLU A 15 -22.73 -15.60 -0.67
CA GLU A 15 -23.45 -16.23 0.45
C GLU A 15 -24.09 -15.19 1.37
N PHE A 16 -23.32 -14.13 1.72
CA PHE A 16 -23.83 -13.02 2.52
C PHE A 16 -24.99 -12.31 1.80
N ASN A 17 -24.82 -12.01 0.53
CA ASN A 17 -25.85 -11.38 -0.29
C ASN A 17 -27.09 -12.28 -0.42
N TYR A 18 -26.91 -13.59 -0.59
CA TYR A 18 -28.02 -14.54 -0.58
C TYR A 18 -28.79 -14.51 0.76
N CYS A 19 -28.08 -14.47 1.90
CA CYS A 19 -28.71 -14.47 3.22
C CYS A 19 -29.40 -13.14 3.54
N PHE A 20 -28.78 -12.00 3.21
CA PHE A 20 -29.19 -10.67 3.69
C PHE A 20 -29.81 -9.77 2.63
N ASN A 21 -29.76 -10.13 1.33
CA ASN A 21 -30.29 -9.28 0.29
C ASN A 21 -31.82 -9.28 0.30
N LYS A 22 -32.39 -8.12 0.51
CA LYS A 22 -33.84 -7.89 0.36
C LYS A 22 -34.15 -7.94 -1.14
N GLY A 23 -34.75 -9.04 -1.64
CA GLY A 23 -35.36 -9.00 -2.98
C GLY A 23 -36.33 -7.82 -3.07
N ASN A 24 -36.55 -7.27 -4.26
CA ASN A 24 -37.32 -6.06 -4.56
C ASN A 24 -38.83 -6.07 -4.16
N THR A 25 -39.24 -6.91 -3.22
CA THR A 25 -40.65 -7.01 -2.79
C THR A 25 -40.76 -6.87 -1.27
N SER A 26 -41.49 -5.85 -0.89
CA SER A 26 -41.59 -5.24 0.45
C SER A 26 -42.14 -6.13 1.60
N GLU A 27 -42.63 -7.33 1.36
CA GLU A 27 -43.23 -8.17 2.42
C GLU A 27 -42.61 -9.57 2.62
N ARG A 28 -41.69 -9.99 1.75
CA ARG A 28 -41.02 -11.30 1.91
C ARG A 28 -39.69 -11.24 2.68
N SER A 29 -39.36 -10.06 3.23
CA SER A 29 -37.95 -9.80 3.51
C SER A 29 -37.40 -10.47 4.77
N ILE A 30 -38.08 -10.39 5.90
CA ILE A 30 -37.52 -10.82 7.19
C ILE A 30 -37.63 -12.33 7.39
N SER A 31 -38.81 -12.92 7.16
CA SER A 31 -39.00 -14.38 7.25
C SER A 31 -38.10 -15.17 6.30
N THR A 32 -37.85 -14.63 5.11
CA THR A 32 -36.93 -15.22 4.14
C THR A 32 -35.49 -15.15 4.61
N ILE A 33 -35.04 -14.00 5.14
CA ILE A 33 -33.70 -13.83 5.72
C ILE A 33 -33.52 -14.79 6.90
N ILE A 34 -34.48 -14.87 7.79
CA ILE A 34 -34.46 -15.80 8.93
C ILE A 34 -34.33 -17.25 8.45
N ALA A 35 -35.11 -17.67 7.47
CA ALA A 35 -35.06 -19.02 6.94
C ALA A 35 -33.70 -19.35 6.33
N ARG A 36 -33.09 -18.42 5.60
CA ARG A 36 -31.76 -18.57 5.03
C ARG A 36 -30.67 -18.64 6.10
N LEU A 37 -30.75 -17.78 7.12
CA LEU A 37 -29.82 -17.77 8.24
C LEU A 37 -29.96 -18.98 9.15
N LYS A 38 -31.15 -19.55 9.33
CA LYS A 38 -31.33 -20.85 10.00
C LYS A 38 -30.50 -21.94 9.32
N ASN A 39 -30.50 -21.97 8.00
CA ASN A 39 -29.77 -22.99 7.23
C ASN A 39 -28.25 -22.70 7.18
N ALA A 40 -27.86 -21.44 7.01
CA ALA A 40 -26.45 -21.06 6.80
C ALA A 40 -25.64 -21.02 8.10
N VAL A 41 -26.22 -20.53 9.22
CA VAL A 41 -25.48 -20.29 10.48
C VAL A 41 -26.14 -20.92 11.71
N ASP A 42 -27.15 -21.76 11.54
CA ASP A 42 -27.90 -22.38 12.65
C ASP A 42 -28.54 -21.34 13.58
N LEU A 43 -29.19 -20.33 12.98
CA LEU A 43 -29.88 -19.29 13.72
C LEU A 43 -31.16 -19.86 14.35
N LYS A 44 -31.25 -19.83 15.67
CA LYS A 44 -32.40 -20.34 16.42
C LYS A 44 -33.35 -19.21 16.80
N GLU A 45 -34.66 -19.47 16.70
CA GLU A 45 -35.69 -18.48 17.08
C GLU A 45 -35.61 -18.07 18.56
N GLU A 46 -35.27 -19.01 19.43
CA GLU A 46 -35.12 -18.79 20.88
C GLU A 46 -34.09 -17.71 21.25
N PHE A 47 -33.23 -17.29 20.32
CA PHE A 47 -32.27 -16.21 20.57
C PHE A 47 -32.91 -14.84 20.60
N PHE A 48 -34.15 -14.71 20.19
CA PHE A 48 -34.85 -13.43 20.07
C PHE A 48 -36.20 -13.50 20.81
N LYS A 49 -36.53 -12.43 21.48
CA LYS A 49 -37.80 -12.34 22.23
C LYS A 49 -38.93 -11.84 21.34
N THR A 50 -38.62 -11.04 20.32
CA THR A 50 -39.58 -10.43 19.41
C THR A 50 -39.04 -10.37 18.00
N ASP A 51 -39.92 -10.25 17.00
CA ASP A 51 -39.53 -10.00 15.60
C ASP A 51 -38.71 -8.74 15.45
N LYS A 52 -38.96 -7.74 16.31
CA LYS A 52 -38.19 -6.49 16.29
C LYS A 52 -36.73 -6.73 16.69
N ASP A 53 -36.43 -7.64 17.61
CA ASP A 53 -35.06 -7.98 18.00
C ASP A 53 -34.31 -8.64 16.81
N TYR A 54 -35.02 -9.43 16.01
CA TYR A 54 -34.47 -9.99 14.76
C TYR A 54 -34.06 -8.89 13.78
N VAL A 55 -34.96 -7.93 13.55
CA VAL A 55 -34.71 -6.83 12.61
C VAL A 55 -33.49 -6.06 13.02
N VAL A 56 -33.44 -5.64 14.30
CA VAL A 56 -32.31 -4.89 14.86
C VAL A 56 -30.99 -5.68 14.74
N TRP A 57 -31.02 -6.98 15.01
CA TRP A 57 -29.83 -7.81 14.89
C TRP A 57 -29.36 -7.94 13.43
N ILE A 58 -30.28 -8.19 12.48
CA ILE A 58 -29.98 -8.24 11.04
C ILE A 58 -29.39 -6.93 10.54
N GLU A 59 -29.98 -5.79 10.90
CA GLU A 59 -29.47 -4.47 10.53
C GLU A 59 -28.07 -4.21 11.10
N ASN A 60 -27.81 -4.65 12.35
CA ASN A 60 -26.50 -4.57 12.97
C ASN A 60 -25.45 -5.44 12.26
N VAL A 61 -25.83 -6.62 11.75
CA VAL A 61 -24.91 -7.49 10.97
C VAL A 61 -24.59 -6.84 9.63
N ILE A 62 -25.61 -6.37 8.91
CA ILE A 62 -25.44 -5.69 7.62
C ILE A 62 -24.57 -4.44 7.75
N SER A 63 -24.86 -3.62 8.77
CA SER A 63 -24.08 -2.41 9.04
C SER A 63 -22.63 -2.74 9.40
N ALA A 64 -22.40 -3.75 10.25
CA ALA A 64 -21.05 -4.17 10.60
C ALA A 64 -20.26 -4.65 9.38
N ARG A 65 -20.87 -5.43 8.48
CA ARG A 65 -20.24 -5.90 7.25
C ARG A 65 -19.80 -4.74 6.33
N LYS A 66 -20.65 -3.72 6.20
CA LYS A 66 -20.35 -2.52 5.40
C LYS A 66 -19.25 -1.66 6.03
N ASN A 67 -19.14 -1.66 7.35
CA ASN A 67 -18.18 -0.81 8.05
C ASN A 67 -16.78 -1.43 8.18
N VAL A 68 -16.64 -2.76 8.06
CA VAL A 68 -15.34 -3.44 8.17
C VAL A 68 -14.27 -2.84 7.25
N PRO A 69 -14.51 -2.62 5.94
CA PRO A 69 -13.51 -2.02 5.06
C PRO A 69 -13.10 -0.60 5.49
N ILE A 70 -14.07 0.18 6.00
CA ILE A 70 -13.85 1.55 6.48
C ILE A 70 -12.98 1.55 7.73
N GLU A 71 -13.26 0.66 8.69
CA GLU A 71 -12.46 0.54 9.92
C GLU A 71 -11.04 0.05 9.62
N LEU A 72 -10.88 -0.95 8.74
CA LEU A 72 -9.57 -1.41 8.30
C LEU A 72 -8.78 -0.31 7.60
N ALA A 73 -9.43 0.50 6.76
CA ALA A 73 -8.80 1.63 6.09
C ALA A 73 -8.33 2.70 7.10
N LYS A 74 -9.14 3.02 8.12
CA LYS A 74 -8.78 3.96 9.19
C LYS A 74 -7.58 3.47 9.98
N ILE A 75 -7.57 2.19 10.39
CA ILE A 75 -6.46 1.60 11.14
C ILE A 75 -5.19 1.61 10.28
N LYS A 76 -5.29 1.24 9.00
CA LYS A 76 -4.18 1.31 8.05
C LYS A 76 -3.65 2.75 7.95
N GLU A 77 -4.50 3.74 7.78
CA GLU A 77 -4.10 5.15 7.71
C GLU A 77 -3.39 5.63 8.99
N GLN A 78 -3.89 5.24 10.17
CA GLN A 78 -3.23 5.54 11.44
C GLN A 78 -1.82 4.94 11.51
N LEU A 79 -1.67 3.66 11.17
CA LEU A 79 -0.38 2.98 11.12
C LEU A 79 0.60 3.65 10.16
N LEU A 80 0.13 4.06 8.98
CA LEU A 80 0.97 4.71 7.97
C LEU A 80 1.46 6.10 8.39
N LYS A 81 0.76 6.79 9.31
CA LYS A 81 1.14 8.10 9.85
C LYS A 81 2.10 8.03 11.05
N MET A 82 2.30 6.85 11.64
CA MET A 82 3.18 6.67 12.80
C MET A 82 4.65 6.89 12.45
N LYS A 83 5.47 7.28 13.43
CA LYS A 83 6.92 7.25 13.30
C LYS A 83 7.42 5.81 13.16
N GLU A 84 8.62 5.62 12.62
CA GLU A 84 9.14 4.28 12.31
C GLU A 84 9.19 3.37 13.54
N GLY A 85 9.77 3.81 14.65
CA GLY A 85 9.83 3.01 15.88
C GLY A 85 8.44 2.68 16.48
N GLU A 86 7.47 3.58 16.34
CA GLU A 86 6.09 3.35 16.73
C GLU A 86 5.40 2.33 15.81
N PHE A 87 5.56 2.48 14.50
CA PHE A 87 5.05 1.52 13.53
C PHE A 87 5.59 0.11 13.79
N ASP A 88 6.90 -0.01 13.99
CA ASP A 88 7.57 -1.28 14.29
C ASP A 88 7.04 -1.93 15.56
N TYR A 89 6.71 -1.15 16.58
CA TYR A 89 6.10 -1.62 17.82
C TYR A 89 4.75 -2.33 17.57
N TYR A 90 3.94 -1.85 16.64
CA TYR A 90 2.64 -2.47 16.32
C TYR A 90 2.74 -3.66 15.36
N VAL A 91 3.75 -3.70 14.50
CA VAL A 91 3.73 -4.59 13.33
C VAL A 91 4.80 -5.68 13.40
N LYS A 92 5.99 -5.40 13.96
CA LYS A 92 7.12 -6.36 13.97
C LYS A 92 7.12 -7.35 15.13
N ASP A 93 6.56 -6.97 16.28
CA ASP A 93 6.56 -7.84 17.45
C ASP A 93 5.41 -8.84 17.43
N LEU A 94 5.60 -9.95 16.73
CA LEU A 94 4.64 -11.06 16.65
C LEU A 94 4.59 -11.93 17.92
N SER A 95 5.46 -11.69 18.91
CA SER A 95 5.51 -12.48 20.15
C SER A 95 4.31 -12.24 21.07
N THR A 96 3.54 -11.18 20.82
CA THR A 96 2.41 -10.73 21.64
C THR A 96 1.05 -10.96 20.98
N ASN A 97 0.91 -12.04 20.22
CA ASN A 97 -0.36 -12.33 19.55
C ASN A 97 -1.45 -12.72 20.56
N GLU A 98 -2.66 -12.24 20.34
CA GLU A 98 -3.88 -12.58 21.09
C GLU A 98 -4.88 -13.27 20.14
N TYR A 99 -5.46 -14.37 20.63
CA TYR A 99 -6.45 -15.09 19.84
C TYR A 99 -7.81 -14.38 19.98
N ASN A 100 -8.29 -13.80 18.89
CA ASN A 100 -9.55 -13.06 18.85
C ASN A 100 -10.38 -13.50 17.64
N GLY A 101 -11.61 -13.93 17.87
CA GLY A 101 -12.51 -14.34 16.79
C GLY A 101 -11.96 -15.47 15.90
N GLY A 102 -11.13 -16.39 16.44
CA GLY A 102 -10.51 -17.45 15.67
C GLY A 102 -9.24 -17.05 14.91
N ILE A 103 -8.81 -15.80 15.04
CA ILE A 103 -7.64 -15.21 14.38
C ILE A 103 -6.60 -14.84 15.44
N SER A 104 -5.35 -15.19 15.23
CA SER A 104 -4.22 -14.73 16.03
C SER A 104 -3.78 -13.36 15.51
N ILE A 105 -4.09 -12.30 16.25
CA ILE A 105 -3.74 -10.92 15.90
C ILE A 105 -2.78 -10.34 16.91
N ASN A 106 -2.00 -9.34 16.50
CA ASN A 106 -1.13 -8.62 17.40
C ASN A 106 -1.98 -7.93 18.50
N ARG A 107 -1.66 -8.22 19.78
CA ARG A 107 -2.40 -7.70 20.95
C ARG A 107 -2.46 -6.17 20.95
N ARG A 108 -1.43 -5.49 20.50
CA ARG A 108 -1.36 -4.03 20.45
C ARG A 108 -2.32 -3.48 19.39
N LEU A 109 -2.35 -4.09 18.19
CA LEU A 109 -3.33 -3.72 17.16
C LEU A 109 -4.76 -3.90 17.67
N PHE A 110 -5.01 -4.97 18.42
CA PHE A 110 -6.33 -5.22 19.01
C PHE A 110 -6.70 -4.20 20.08
N ARG A 111 -5.81 -3.96 21.07
CA ARG A 111 -6.13 -3.14 22.25
C ARG A 111 -6.09 -1.65 21.97
N ASP A 112 -5.07 -1.21 21.23
CA ASP A 112 -4.77 0.21 21.09
C ASP A 112 -5.46 0.81 19.86
N LEU A 113 -5.60 0.02 18.77
CA LEU A 113 -6.17 0.47 17.50
C LEU A 113 -7.55 -0.15 17.21
N GLY A 114 -8.03 -1.06 18.05
CA GLY A 114 -9.35 -1.66 17.89
C GLY A 114 -9.46 -2.66 16.73
N LEU A 115 -8.33 -3.20 16.24
CA LEU A 115 -8.33 -4.22 15.20
C LEU A 115 -8.93 -5.52 15.74
N LYS A 116 -10.01 -6.00 15.13
CA LYS A 116 -10.71 -7.20 15.61
C LYS A 116 -10.50 -8.38 14.68
N GLY A 117 -10.39 -9.60 15.25
CA GLY A 117 -10.29 -10.82 14.46
C GLY A 117 -11.52 -11.06 13.57
N GLU A 118 -12.70 -10.58 13.98
CA GLU A 118 -13.93 -10.67 13.20
C GLU A 118 -13.89 -9.85 11.87
N PHE A 119 -12.90 -8.98 11.70
CA PHE A 119 -12.69 -8.22 10.46
C PHE A 119 -12.11 -9.09 9.34
N PHE A 120 -11.62 -10.29 9.67
CA PHE A 120 -10.97 -11.20 8.73
C PHE A 120 -11.70 -12.54 8.70
N LYS A 121 -11.85 -13.11 7.52
CA LYS A 121 -12.45 -14.43 7.35
C LYS A 121 -11.52 -15.54 7.86
N THR A 122 -10.23 -15.40 7.56
CA THR A 122 -9.20 -16.37 7.88
C THR A 122 -7.93 -15.69 8.42
N GLN A 123 -7.05 -16.47 9.07
CA GLN A 123 -5.71 -16.02 9.43
C GLN A 123 -4.92 -15.52 8.21
N LYS A 124 -5.15 -16.12 7.05
CA LYS A 124 -4.50 -15.72 5.79
C LYS A 124 -4.89 -14.30 5.37
N ASP A 125 -6.16 -13.91 5.56
CA ASP A 125 -6.63 -12.57 5.22
C ASP A 125 -6.03 -11.52 6.15
N TYR A 126 -5.91 -11.82 7.45
CA TYR A 126 -5.21 -10.97 8.40
C TYR A 126 -3.73 -10.80 8.01
N ASN A 127 -3.04 -11.90 7.70
CA ASN A 127 -1.65 -11.85 7.31
C ASN A 127 -1.46 -11.04 6.01
N ALA A 128 -2.35 -11.23 5.03
CA ALA A 128 -2.33 -10.47 3.79
C ALA A 128 -2.55 -8.97 4.03
N TRP A 129 -3.47 -8.60 4.94
CA TRP A 129 -3.71 -7.22 5.32
C TRP A 129 -2.49 -6.59 6.02
N ILE A 130 -1.84 -7.30 6.94
CA ILE A 130 -0.61 -6.83 7.60
C ILE A 130 0.52 -6.63 6.58
N GLU A 131 0.70 -7.57 5.65
CA GLU A 131 1.70 -7.46 4.59
C GLU A 131 1.42 -6.26 3.68
N ASP A 132 0.15 -5.98 3.37
CA ASP A 132 -0.25 -4.80 2.60
C ASP A 132 0.05 -3.49 3.36
N VAL A 133 -0.18 -3.45 4.67
CA VAL A 133 0.18 -2.31 5.52
C VAL A 133 1.69 -2.07 5.55
N ILE A 134 2.49 -3.14 5.74
CA ILE A 134 3.96 -3.07 5.74
C ILE A 134 4.48 -2.58 4.38
N SER A 135 3.92 -3.10 3.31
CA SER A 135 4.30 -2.75 1.94
C SER A 135 3.96 -1.30 1.60
N ALA A 136 2.77 -0.86 1.99
CA ALA A 136 2.37 0.54 1.84
C ALA A 136 3.29 1.50 2.63
N ARG A 137 3.73 1.09 3.85
CA ARG A 137 4.69 1.87 4.64
C ARG A 137 6.05 2.00 3.95
N LYS A 138 6.58 0.88 3.44
CA LYS A 138 7.83 0.88 2.69
C LYS A 138 7.76 1.79 1.47
N PHE A 139 6.64 1.74 0.75
CA PHE A 139 6.42 2.60 -0.42
C PHE A 139 6.32 4.08 -0.05
N ASN A 140 5.63 4.42 1.04
CA ASN A 140 5.56 5.80 1.52
C ASN A 140 6.95 6.34 1.90
N ASN A 141 7.77 5.55 2.60
CA ASN A 141 9.14 5.92 2.94
C ASN A 141 9.99 6.11 1.67
N PHE A 142 9.86 5.24 0.70
CA PHE A 142 10.52 5.37 -0.60
C PHE A 142 10.10 6.65 -1.32
N SER A 143 8.79 6.94 -1.39
CA SER A 143 8.26 8.17 -1.98
C SER A 143 8.82 9.42 -1.31
N THR A 144 8.86 9.42 0.03
CA THR A 144 9.43 10.53 0.82
C THR A 144 10.92 10.72 0.51
N ASN A 145 11.68 9.64 0.39
CA ASN A 145 13.11 9.74 0.04
C ASN A 145 13.32 10.37 -1.34
N ILE A 146 12.48 10.05 -2.32
CA ILE A 146 12.53 10.71 -3.63
C ILE A 146 12.17 12.18 -3.52
N ASP A 147 11.14 12.55 -2.73
CA ASP A 147 10.81 13.96 -2.49
C ASP A 147 11.96 14.74 -1.84
N ASP A 148 12.64 14.14 -0.87
CA ASP A 148 13.80 14.75 -0.23
C ASP A 148 14.94 15.01 -1.20
N ILE A 149 15.18 14.09 -2.15
CA ILE A 149 16.17 14.28 -3.22
C ILE A 149 15.76 15.45 -4.13
N LEU A 150 14.50 15.50 -4.55
CA LEU A 150 13.99 16.57 -5.42
C LEU A 150 13.95 17.93 -4.70
N ASN A 151 13.67 17.96 -3.40
CA ASN A 151 13.72 19.18 -2.58
C ASN A 151 15.16 19.69 -2.44
N LYS A 152 16.13 18.81 -2.22
CA LYS A 152 17.56 19.20 -2.23
C LYS A 152 17.99 19.74 -3.60
N PHE A 153 17.46 19.19 -4.67
CA PHE A 153 17.69 19.74 -6.02
C PHE A 153 17.10 21.14 -6.16
N GLU A 154 15.88 21.37 -5.70
CA GLU A 154 15.27 22.71 -5.67
C GLU A 154 16.09 23.73 -4.92
N GLU A 155 16.60 23.38 -3.72
CA GLU A 155 17.47 24.26 -2.96
C GLU A 155 18.77 24.60 -3.71
N LYS A 156 19.33 23.64 -4.43
CA LYS A 156 20.52 23.90 -5.28
C LYS A 156 20.19 24.83 -6.43
N ILE A 157 19.04 24.71 -7.06
CA ILE A 157 18.59 25.61 -8.13
C ILE A 157 18.46 27.04 -7.63
N LYS A 158 17.94 27.25 -6.41
CA LYS A 158 17.84 28.58 -5.80
C LYS A 158 19.19 29.26 -5.66
N ASN A 159 20.23 28.49 -5.42
CA ASN A 159 21.61 28.95 -5.22
C ASN A 159 22.43 29.06 -6.52
N ILE A 160 21.84 28.82 -7.70
CA ILE A 160 22.53 29.06 -8.98
C ILE A 160 22.76 30.54 -9.14
N ASP A 161 24.03 30.90 -9.44
CA ASP A 161 24.46 32.30 -9.64
C ASP A 161 23.58 32.99 -10.70
N THR A 162 23.25 34.24 -10.45
CA THR A 162 22.44 35.07 -11.36
C THR A 162 23.12 35.31 -12.72
N ASN A 163 24.40 35.05 -12.80
CA ASN A 163 25.16 35.10 -14.06
C ASN A 163 24.84 33.94 -15.03
N TYR A 164 24.11 32.90 -14.54
CA TYR A 164 23.74 31.73 -15.33
C TYR A 164 22.20 31.55 -15.43
N PRO A 165 21.47 32.53 -15.99
CA PRO A 165 19.99 32.50 -15.98
C PRO A 165 19.43 31.32 -16.80
N GLU A 166 20.06 30.93 -17.92
CA GLU A 166 19.63 29.80 -18.74
C GLU A 166 19.79 28.47 -17.98
N ALA A 167 20.89 28.28 -17.26
CA ALA A 167 21.09 27.09 -16.44
C ALA A 167 20.02 26.97 -15.35
N LYS A 168 19.66 28.08 -14.72
CA LYS A 168 18.58 28.12 -13.73
C LYS A 168 17.22 27.76 -14.31
N ILE A 169 16.89 28.29 -15.50
CA ILE A 169 15.63 27.98 -16.21
C ILE A 169 15.57 26.48 -16.52
N LYS A 170 16.60 25.92 -17.16
CA LYS A 170 16.66 24.49 -17.54
C LYS A 170 16.62 23.56 -16.32
N ALA A 171 17.28 23.91 -15.23
CA ALA A 171 17.23 23.14 -14.01
C ALA A 171 15.82 23.14 -13.37
N ASN A 172 15.10 24.29 -13.42
CA ASN A 172 13.71 24.35 -12.98
C ASN A 172 12.78 23.50 -13.87
N GLU A 173 12.93 23.56 -15.17
CA GLU A 173 12.17 22.74 -16.13
C GLU A 173 12.39 21.24 -15.86
N LEU A 174 13.64 20.84 -15.60
CA LEU A 174 13.97 19.48 -15.21
C LEU A 174 13.28 19.07 -13.89
N LEU A 175 13.35 19.92 -12.86
CA LEU A 175 12.70 19.65 -11.58
C LEU A 175 11.18 19.44 -11.72
N ILE A 176 10.52 20.32 -12.48
CA ILE A 176 9.09 20.21 -12.77
C ILE A 176 8.79 18.87 -13.48
N SER A 177 9.60 18.52 -14.47
CA SER A 177 9.44 17.29 -15.23
C SER A 177 9.68 16.03 -14.38
N LEU A 178 10.67 16.05 -13.50
CA LEU A 178 10.94 14.96 -12.56
C LEU A 178 9.80 14.76 -11.55
N ARG A 179 9.27 15.86 -10.97
CA ARG A 179 8.11 15.81 -10.06
C ARG A 179 6.89 15.24 -10.77
N LYS A 180 6.59 15.73 -11.96
CA LYS A 180 5.47 15.21 -12.77
C LYS A 180 5.64 13.72 -13.05
N ASN A 181 6.81 13.28 -13.50
CA ASN A 181 7.11 11.88 -13.78
C ASN A 181 6.95 11.00 -12.51
N LYS A 182 7.40 11.51 -11.34
CA LYS A 182 7.17 10.84 -10.04
C LYS A 182 5.69 10.70 -9.75
N ASP A 183 4.91 11.78 -9.85
CA ASP A 183 3.49 11.77 -9.52
C ASP A 183 2.71 10.80 -10.43
N GLU A 184 3.04 10.75 -11.72
CA GLU A 184 2.48 9.78 -12.67
C GLU A 184 2.80 8.33 -12.27
N ALA A 185 4.06 8.03 -11.99
CA ALA A 185 4.50 6.69 -11.63
C ALA A 185 3.96 6.20 -10.27
N PHE A 186 3.78 7.14 -9.32
CA PHE A 186 3.40 6.83 -7.95
C PHE A 186 1.89 6.89 -7.69
N SER A 187 1.11 7.40 -8.64
CA SER A 187 -0.36 7.38 -8.58
C SER A 187 -0.93 5.95 -8.65
N ASN A 188 -0.26 5.06 -9.39
CA ASN A 188 -0.59 3.64 -9.48
C ASN A 188 0.72 2.82 -9.50
N PRO A 189 1.34 2.61 -8.32
CA PRO A 189 2.67 2.05 -8.24
C PRO A 189 2.69 0.58 -8.67
N SER A 190 3.56 0.29 -9.62
CA SER A 190 3.90 -1.06 -10.09
C SER A 190 5.42 -1.12 -10.32
N LEU A 191 5.97 -2.30 -10.51
CA LEU A 191 7.37 -2.43 -10.91
C LEU A 191 7.62 -1.70 -12.22
N GLU A 192 6.76 -1.89 -13.19
CA GLU A 192 6.87 -1.26 -14.51
C GLU A 192 6.87 0.27 -14.38
N SER A 193 5.92 0.85 -13.61
CA SER A 193 5.88 2.30 -13.41
C SER A 193 7.11 2.86 -12.69
N LEU A 194 7.71 2.09 -11.77
CA LEU A 194 8.95 2.51 -11.09
C LEU A 194 10.17 2.44 -12.01
N TYR A 195 10.25 1.44 -12.88
CA TYR A 195 11.30 1.37 -13.91
C TYR A 195 11.15 2.49 -14.95
N ASP A 196 9.92 2.73 -15.40
CA ASP A 196 9.61 3.85 -16.28
C ASP A 196 10.02 5.19 -15.67
N PHE A 197 9.76 5.37 -14.37
CA PHE A 197 10.21 6.54 -13.63
C PHE A 197 11.73 6.67 -13.62
N ALA A 198 12.44 5.58 -13.34
CA ALA A 198 13.92 5.56 -13.34
C ALA A 198 14.48 5.91 -14.72
N ASP A 199 14.02 5.25 -15.78
CA ASP A 199 14.52 5.44 -17.13
C ASP A 199 14.21 6.84 -17.68
N LYS A 200 12.97 7.30 -17.53
CA LYS A 200 12.58 8.67 -17.93
C LYS A 200 13.37 9.73 -17.16
N SER A 201 13.54 9.56 -15.84
CA SER A 201 14.33 10.48 -15.02
C SER A 201 15.78 10.57 -15.53
N LYS A 202 16.39 9.42 -15.79
CA LYS A 202 17.74 9.34 -16.36
C LYS A 202 17.86 10.04 -17.71
N GLN A 203 16.92 9.78 -18.63
CA GLN A 203 16.92 10.42 -19.96
C GLN A 203 16.76 11.94 -19.85
N MET A 204 15.85 12.43 -19.01
CA MET A 204 15.66 13.85 -18.76
C MET A 204 16.92 14.52 -18.20
N ILE A 205 17.59 13.89 -17.23
CA ILE A 205 18.82 14.40 -16.62
C ILE A 205 19.94 14.43 -17.66
N LYS A 206 20.16 13.34 -18.43
CA LYS A 206 21.15 13.29 -19.51
C LYS A 206 20.93 14.38 -20.57
N SER A 207 19.70 14.58 -21.00
CA SER A 207 19.33 15.62 -21.94
C SER A 207 19.67 17.04 -21.41
N THR A 208 19.36 17.27 -20.13
CA THR A 208 19.65 18.55 -19.48
C THR A 208 21.16 18.79 -19.34
N ILE A 209 21.94 17.80 -18.89
CA ILE A 209 23.40 17.87 -18.82
C ILE A 209 23.99 18.25 -20.19
N SER A 210 23.56 17.55 -21.27
CA SER A 210 24.02 17.80 -22.64
C SER A 210 23.73 19.23 -23.08
N SER A 211 22.67 19.86 -22.62
CA SER A 211 22.24 21.20 -22.99
C SER A 211 22.93 22.32 -22.18
N LEU A 212 23.44 22.01 -20.98
CA LEU A 212 24.04 23.00 -20.07
C LEU A 212 25.50 23.29 -20.33
N LYS A 213 26.14 22.56 -21.25
CA LYS A 213 27.54 22.70 -21.72
C LYS A 213 28.44 23.58 -20.85
N ARG A 214 29.20 22.95 -19.95
CA ARG A 214 30.45 23.43 -19.31
C ARG A 214 30.43 24.71 -18.44
N GLU A 215 29.31 25.41 -18.30
CA GLU A 215 29.36 26.77 -17.76
C GLU A 215 29.07 26.91 -16.25
N SER A 216 28.46 25.89 -15.60
CA SER A 216 27.86 26.14 -14.28
C SER A 216 28.25 25.19 -13.13
N GLY A 217 29.14 24.21 -13.37
CA GLY A 217 29.40 23.15 -12.39
C GLY A 217 28.17 22.27 -12.08
N MET A 218 27.06 22.50 -12.79
CA MET A 218 25.80 21.75 -12.64
C MET A 218 25.90 20.31 -13.17
N GLU A 219 26.85 20.04 -14.06
CA GLU A 219 27.04 18.72 -14.67
C GLU A 219 27.30 17.64 -13.61
N VAL A 220 28.25 17.91 -12.70
CA VAL A 220 28.57 16.98 -11.59
C VAL A 220 27.34 16.80 -10.68
N PHE A 221 26.69 17.90 -10.34
CA PHE A 221 25.53 17.84 -9.46
C PHE A 221 24.33 17.08 -10.10
N LEU A 222 24.08 17.24 -11.39
CA LEU A 222 23.03 16.50 -12.09
C LEU A 222 23.36 15.01 -12.24
N SER A 223 24.65 14.67 -12.39
CA SER A 223 25.10 13.28 -12.36
C SER A 223 24.86 12.66 -10.97
N ASP A 224 25.21 13.36 -9.90
CA ASP A 224 24.96 12.92 -8.52
C ASP A 224 23.45 12.78 -8.26
N LEU A 225 22.63 13.68 -8.77
CA LEU A 225 21.16 13.59 -8.66
C LEU A 225 20.62 12.32 -9.35
N ALA A 226 21.09 12.02 -10.56
CA ALA A 226 20.70 10.83 -11.26
C ALA A 226 21.08 9.57 -10.48
N GLU A 227 22.32 9.53 -9.96
CA GLU A 227 22.81 8.42 -9.14
C GLU A 227 21.97 8.25 -7.86
N GLN A 228 21.65 9.32 -7.14
CA GLN A 228 20.82 9.27 -5.94
C GLN A 228 19.41 8.72 -6.23
N ILE A 229 18.75 9.19 -7.30
CA ILE A 229 17.42 8.70 -7.70
C ILE A 229 17.51 7.20 -8.02
N LEU A 230 18.45 6.77 -8.86
CA LEU A 230 18.61 5.38 -9.26
C LEU A 230 18.96 4.47 -8.08
N ASN A 231 19.87 4.88 -7.20
CA ASN A 231 20.23 4.12 -6.01
C ASN A 231 19.06 3.97 -5.03
N THR A 232 18.24 5.01 -4.89
CA THR A 232 17.03 4.96 -4.03
C THR A 232 16.02 3.97 -4.59
N ILE A 233 15.80 3.96 -5.90
CA ILE A 233 14.92 3.00 -6.58
C ILE A 233 15.46 1.58 -6.43
N ASN A 234 16.75 1.35 -6.70
CA ASN A 234 17.37 0.04 -6.58
C ASN A 234 17.29 -0.51 -5.14
N THR A 235 17.58 0.33 -4.16
CA THR A 235 17.48 -0.06 -2.74
C THR A 235 16.04 -0.48 -2.39
N PHE A 236 15.05 0.26 -2.85
CA PHE A 236 13.64 -0.08 -2.64
C PHE A 236 13.28 -1.41 -3.30
N LEU A 237 13.65 -1.60 -4.57
CA LEU A 237 13.37 -2.81 -5.33
C LEU A 237 14.03 -4.04 -4.69
N ASN A 238 15.31 -3.95 -4.34
CA ASN A 238 16.05 -5.03 -3.68
C ASN A 238 15.43 -5.41 -2.34
N ASN A 239 15.05 -4.44 -1.52
CA ASN A 239 14.39 -4.68 -0.24
C ASN A 239 13.01 -5.31 -0.41
N THR A 240 12.31 -4.99 -1.50
CA THR A 240 10.99 -5.53 -1.81
C THR A 240 11.09 -6.95 -2.37
N LEU A 241 12.00 -7.21 -3.30
CA LEU A 241 12.21 -8.51 -3.93
C LEU A 241 12.75 -9.55 -2.93
N ASN A 242 13.70 -9.18 -2.08
CA ASN A 242 14.28 -10.07 -1.08
C ASN A 242 13.30 -10.42 0.04
N SER A 243 12.40 -9.50 0.42
CA SER A 243 11.35 -9.78 1.40
C SER A 243 10.26 -10.71 0.88
N SER A 244 10.04 -10.74 -0.44
CA SER A 244 9.03 -11.59 -1.10
C SER A 244 9.48 -13.04 -1.30
N ALA A 245 10.76 -13.36 -1.05
CA ALA A 245 11.27 -14.72 -1.14
C ALA A 245 10.71 -15.65 -0.06
N SER A 246 10.22 -15.12 1.05
CA SER A 246 9.65 -15.87 2.17
C SER A 246 8.11 -15.96 2.17
N ASN A 247 7.39 -15.05 1.48
CA ASN A 247 5.92 -15.06 1.46
C ASN A 247 5.39 -14.64 0.07
N ARG A 248 4.51 -15.47 -0.48
CA ARG A 248 4.02 -15.44 -1.87
C ARG A 248 3.05 -14.32 -2.28
N SER A 249 2.91 -13.26 -1.49
CA SER A 249 2.06 -12.10 -1.82
C SER A 249 2.80 -10.80 -1.56
N GLY A 250 3.70 -10.42 -2.47
CA GLY A 250 4.36 -9.12 -2.43
C GLY A 250 3.41 -7.98 -2.84
N PHE A 251 3.73 -6.77 -2.41
CA PHE A 251 3.01 -5.52 -2.67
C PHE A 251 2.59 -5.31 -4.14
N PHE A 252 3.40 -5.79 -5.09
CA PHE A 252 3.12 -5.73 -6.52
C PHE A 252 2.51 -7.01 -7.10
N GLY A 253 2.06 -7.95 -6.25
CA GLY A 253 1.40 -9.18 -6.74
C GLY A 253 2.31 -10.10 -7.57
N PHE A 254 3.62 -10.14 -7.29
CA PHE A 254 4.57 -11.02 -8.00
C PHE A 254 4.13 -12.47 -7.97
N LYS A 255 3.46 -12.91 -9.02
CA LYS A 255 2.92 -14.27 -9.13
C LYS A 255 3.83 -15.24 -9.88
N SER A 256 4.89 -14.76 -10.55
CA SER A 256 5.67 -15.62 -11.43
C SER A 256 7.19 -15.51 -11.24
N SER A 257 7.90 -16.62 -11.48
CA SER A 257 9.36 -16.66 -11.60
C SER A 257 9.90 -15.77 -12.73
N TYR A 258 9.05 -15.45 -13.70
CA TYR A 258 9.38 -14.59 -14.84
C TYR A 258 9.60 -13.13 -14.43
N GLU A 259 8.76 -12.62 -13.51
CA GLU A 259 8.92 -11.26 -12.98
C GLU A 259 10.20 -11.09 -12.15
N LYS A 260 10.64 -12.15 -11.46
CA LYS A 260 11.95 -12.17 -10.76
C LYS A 260 13.13 -12.10 -11.74
N VAL A 261 13.03 -12.79 -12.88
CA VAL A 261 14.08 -12.76 -13.91
C VAL A 261 14.18 -11.38 -14.53
N ILE A 262 13.05 -10.75 -14.87
CA ILE A 262 13.02 -9.38 -15.40
C ILE A 262 13.61 -8.39 -14.40
N ALA A 263 13.24 -8.49 -13.11
CA ALA A 263 13.77 -7.62 -12.06
C ALA A 263 15.30 -7.78 -11.91
N GLN A 264 15.83 -9.01 -11.97
CA GLN A 264 17.28 -9.26 -11.90
C GLN A 264 18.03 -8.80 -13.16
N GLU A 265 17.44 -8.93 -14.34
CA GLU A 265 18.02 -8.40 -15.57
C GLU A 265 18.07 -6.87 -15.60
N LEU A 266 17.01 -6.24 -15.08
CA LEU A 266 16.94 -4.80 -14.97
C LEU A 266 17.91 -4.25 -13.93
N GLU A 267 18.08 -4.92 -12.78
CA GLU A 267 19.10 -4.61 -11.79
C GLU A 267 20.52 -4.63 -12.42
N LYS A 268 20.85 -5.68 -13.17
CA LYS A 268 22.13 -5.77 -13.88
C LYS A 268 22.32 -4.65 -14.93
N ASN A 269 21.25 -4.27 -15.62
CA ASN A 269 21.31 -3.20 -16.61
C ASN A 269 21.50 -1.83 -15.94
N ILE A 270 20.85 -1.58 -14.79
CA ILE A 270 21.01 -0.35 -14.01
C ILE A 270 22.43 -0.27 -13.43
N ASP A 271 22.97 -1.35 -12.87
CA ASP A 271 24.35 -1.41 -12.33
C ASP A 271 25.40 -1.20 -13.42
N LYS A 272 25.18 -1.75 -14.63
CA LYS A 272 26.05 -1.54 -15.78
C LYS A 272 26.06 -0.08 -16.22
N GLU A 273 24.91 0.54 -16.23
CA GLU A 273 24.75 1.91 -16.67
C GLU A 273 25.16 2.95 -15.64
N LEU A 274 25.12 2.63 -14.33
CA LEU A 274 25.71 3.48 -13.27
C LEU A 274 27.23 3.62 -13.44
N LYS A 275 27.90 2.58 -13.98
CA LYS A 275 29.34 2.64 -14.30
C LYS A 275 29.67 3.59 -15.44
N ASP A 276 28.72 3.81 -16.36
CA ASP A 276 28.86 4.73 -17.49
C ASP A 276 28.64 6.20 -17.12
N PHE A 277 28.19 6.50 -15.87
CA PHE A 277 28.02 7.85 -15.33
C PHE A 277 29.24 8.36 -14.56
N LYS A 278 30.26 7.53 -14.32
CA LYS A 278 31.49 8.01 -13.69
C LYS A 278 32.27 8.83 -14.70
N PRO A 279 32.68 10.09 -14.35
CA PRO A 279 33.47 10.97 -15.21
C PRO A 279 34.84 10.38 -15.51
#